data_7426066d04158a666cc904cecc956915
#
_entry.id   7426066d04158a666cc904cecc956915
#
_cell.length_a   1.000
_cell.length_b   1.000
_cell.length_c   1.000
_cell.angle_alpha   90.00
_cell.angle_beta   90.00
_cell.angle_gamma   90.00
#
_symmetry.space_group_name_H-M   'P 1'
#
loop_
_entity.id
_entity.type
_entity.pdbx_description
1 polymer ?
#
loop_
_entity_poly.entity_id
_entity_poly.type
_entity_poly.pdbx_seq_one_letter_code
_entity_poly.pdbx_strand_id
1 'polypeptide(L)'
;MVKGIEIVDAHMHILTARSNSRIRQRLAERDEGYRRVFALWSEGFQKKYNSELGEENNDPPEKIAQDWAEELDLHEVDKAVFVSLYPEEDELTEVVQAKRERFFAFATVDPKDPKAPELLRRRVLEEGYVGLKLYPTTMGFLPSDRSVYPVYEECRSLGIPVLLHLGITLQYESDLRFANPLELHPVLKDFPEVPFIIAHFGAGYFREVLFLAYHVNNLYVDTCGKNVWIEYLPYRITLSQVFERSLEVFGPERIIFGTDSRMLSRGYRKAVLDQQLSILRSLELGREEISLIMGANILRLIEGAKT
;
A
#
# COMPACT_ATOMS: atom_id res chain seq x y z
N MET A 1 -15.78 10.48 15.81
CA MET A 1 -14.55 10.34 16.62
C MET A 1 -14.62 9.06 17.43
N VAL A 2 -13.58 8.25 17.38
CA VAL A 2 -13.37 7.19 18.35
C VAL A 2 -12.37 7.76 19.36
N LYS A 3 -12.90 8.51 20.36
CA LYS A 3 -12.04 9.17 21.36
C LYS A 3 -11.06 8.18 21.97
N GLY A 4 -9.74 8.47 21.82
CA GLY A 4 -8.65 7.72 22.44
C GLY A 4 -8.28 6.41 21.73
N ILE A 5 -8.54 6.29 20.42
CA ILE A 5 -7.91 5.31 19.53
C ILE A 5 -6.88 6.06 18.69
N GLU A 6 -5.65 5.58 18.69
CA GLU A 6 -4.60 6.06 17.79
C GLU A 6 -4.89 5.58 16.37
N ILE A 7 -4.97 6.52 15.43
CA ILE A 7 -5.24 6.24 14.00
C ILE A 7 -3.93 6.35 13.24
N VAL A 8 -3.55 5.25 12.59
CA VAL A 8 -2.37 5.16 11.73
C VAL A 8 -2.80 4.75 10.33
N ASP A 9 -2.68 5.65 9.37
CA ASP A 9 -2.90 5.31 7.96
C ASP A 9 -1.71 4.54 7.42
N ALA A 10 -1.85 3.24 7.22
CA ALA A 10 -0.76 2.36 6.85
C ALA A 10 -0.45 2.34 5.34
N HIS A 11 -1.20 3.09 4.52
CA HIS A 11 -1.00 3.08 3.08
C HIS A 11 -1.33 4.43 2.45
N MET A 12 -0.34 5.30 2.42
CA MET A 12 -0.39 6.58 1.74
C MET A 12 0.75 6.68 0.71
N HIS A 13 0.65 7.62 -0.20
CA HIS A 13 1.71 7.95 -1.17
C HIS A 13 2.00 9.44 -1.16
N ILE A 14 3.19 9.81 -1.64
CA ILE A 14 3.54 11.19 -1.94
C ILE A 14 3.75 11.28 -3.45
N LEU A 15 2.88 12.03 -4.13
CA LEU A 15 3.02 12.34 -5.54
C LEU A 15 3.49 13.78 -5.70
N THR A 16 4.68 13.92 -6.26
CA THR A 16 5.33 15.19 -6.54
C THR A 16 5.47 15.39 -8.04
N ALA A 17 5.86 16.60 -8.44
CA ALA A 17 6.21 16.88 -9.83
C ALA A 17 7.35 15.96 -10.34
N ARG A 18 8.28 15.59 -9.46
CA ARG A 18 9.39 14.67 -9.79
C ARG A 18 8.87 13.26 -10.06
N SER A 19 7.96 12.74 -9.22
CA SER A 19 7.29 11.45 -9.44
C SER A 19 6.51 11.43 -10.76
N ASN A 20 5.76 12.50 -11.04
CA ASN A 20 5.00 12.66 -12.28
C ASN A 20 5.91 12.78 -13.51
N SER A 21 7.06 13.44 -13.38
CA SER A 21 8.06 13.53 -14.45
C SER A 21 8.59 12.15 -14.86
N ARG A 22 8.86 11.27 -13.90
CA ARG A 22 9.29 9.88 -14.16
C ARG A 22 8.22 9.08 -14.90
N ILE A 23 6.96 9.24 -14.53
CA ILE A 23 5.82 8.61 -15.25
C ILE A 23 5.78 9.11 -16.69
N ARG A 24 5.89 10.41 -16.92
CA ARG A 24 5.92 11.01 -18.26
C ARG A 24 7.11 10.53 -19.08
N GLN A 25 8.29 10.42 -18.47
CA GLN A 25 9.50 9.91 -19.16
C GLN A 25 9.30 8.47 -19.62
N ARG A 26 8.83 7.58 -18.75
CA ARG A 26 8.54 6.18 -19.13
C ARG A 26 7.51 6.08 -20.25
N LEU A 27 6.50 6.94 -20.22
CA LEU A 27 5.50 7.01 -21.31
C LEU A 27 6.12 7.52 -22.62
N ALA A 28 7.01 8.50 -22.55
CA ALA A 28 7.68 9.06 -23.72
C ALA A 28 8.59 8.04 -24.44
N GLU A 29 9.14 7.07 -23.72
CA GLU A 29 9.96 5.98 -24.24
C GLU A 29 9.15 4.91 -25.00
N ARG A 30 7.82 4.93 -24.89
CA ARG A 30 6.91 4.02 -25.60
C ARG A 30 6.66 4.49 -27.04
N ASP A 31 6.34 3.55 -27.93
CA ASP A 31 5.95 3.88 -29.30
C ASP A 31 4.68 4.73 -29.38
N GLU A 32 4.45 5.34 -30.55
CA GLU A 32 3.31 6.24 -30.78
C GLU A 32 1.98 5.53 -30.62
N GLY A 33 1.86 4.28 -31.07
CA GLY A 33 0.65 3.47 -30.95
C GLY A 33 0.27 3.26 -29.49
N TYR A 34 1.25 2.90 -28.67
CA TYR A 34 1.07 2.74 -27.21
C TYR A 34 0.59 4.05 -26.56
N ARG A 35 1.27 5.17 -26.84
CA ARG A 35 0.92 6.48 -26.27
C ARG A 35 -0.50 6.91 -26.64
N ARG A 36 -0.94 6.64 -27.89
CA ARG A 36 -2.29 6.94 -28.33
C ARG A 36 -3.35 6.11 -27.58
N VAL A 37 -3.11 4.81 -27.41
CA VAL A 37 -4.04 3.93 -26.66
C VAL A 37 -4.07 4.32 -25.19
N PHE A 38 -2.92 4.62 -24.59
CA PHE A 38 -2.82 5.12 -23.22
C PHE A 38 -3.64 6.40 -23.02
N ALA A 39 -3.55 7.36 -23.94
CA ALA A 39 -4.31 8.61 -23.86
C ALA A 39 -5.82 8.36 -23.87
N LEU A 40 -6.32 7.49 -24.77
CA LEU A 40 -7.73 7.13 -24.84
C LEU A 40 -8.20 6.42 -23.56
N TRP A 41 -7.39 5.50 -23.05
CA TRP A 41 -7.69 4.83 -21.79
C TRP A 41 -7.73 5.81 -20.61
N SER A 42 -6.75 6.70 -20.51
CA SER A 42 -6.64 7.71 -19.45
C SER A 42 -7.84 8.66 -19.45
N GLU A 43 -8.26 9.15 -20.63
CA GLU A 43 -9.46 9.99 -20.76
C GLU A 43 -10.72 9.25 -20.30
N GLY A 44 -10.92 8.02 -20.73
CA GLY A 44 -12.04 7.18 -20.31
C GLY A 44 -12.04 6.90 -18.80
N PHE A 45 -10.87 6.62 -18.24
CA PHE A 45 -10.68 6.39 -16.80
C PHE A 45 -10.98 7.65 -15.98
N GLN A 46 -10.44 8.81 -16.39
CA GLN A 46 -10.71 10.08 -15.73
C GLN A 46 -12.18 10.42 -15.71
N LYS A 47 -12.87 10.25 -16.87
CA LYS A 47 -14.31 10.48 -16.99
C LYS A 47 -15.12 9.55 -16.10
N LYS A 48 -14.79 8.24 -16.06
CA LYS A 48 -15.53 7.25 -15.26
C LYS A 48 -15.41 7.48 -13.77
N TYR A 49 -14.20 7.82 -13.28
CA TYR A 49 -13.92 7.89 -11.85
C TYR A 49 -13.80 9.31 -11.30
N ASN A 50 -14.14 10.32 -12.14
CA ASN A 50 -13.95 11.74 -11.81
C ASN A 50 -12.54 12.00 -11.23
N SER A 51 -11.53 11.40 -11.87
CA SER A 51 -10.17 11.43 -11.40
C SER A 51 -9.42 12.56 -12.09
N GLU A 52 -9.64 13.79 -11.65
CA GLU A 52 -8.79 14.90 -12.07
C GLU A 52 -7.34 14.61 -11.66
N LEU A 53 -6.43 14.89 -12.58
CA LEU A 53 -5.01 14.93 -12.24
C LEU A 53 -4.83 16.13 -11.30
N GLY A 54 -4.33 15.88 -10.09
CA GLY A 54 -4.01 16.97 -9.18
C GLY A 54 -2.85 17.80 -9.72
N GLU A 55 -2.73 19.01 -9.21
CA GLU A 55 -1.57 19.85 -9.51
C GLU A 55 -0.27 19.18 -9.05
N GLU A 56 0.80 19.42 -9.80
CA GLU A 56 2.11 18.93 -9.45
C GLU A 56 2.64 19.71 -8.24
N ASN A 57 2.99 19.02 -7.17
CA ASN A 57 3.62 19.63 -6.02
C ASN A 57 5.14 19.74 -6.29
N ASN A 58 5.65 20.98 -6.31
CA ASN A 58 7.06 21.31 -6.48
C ASN A 58 7.68 21.88 -5.19
N ASP A 59 6.95 21.81 -4.08
CA ASP A 59 7.44 22.34 -2.82
C ASP A 59 8.64 21.52 -2.30
N PRO A 60 9.49 22.13 -1.47
CA PRO A 60 10.55 21.40 -0.79
C PRO A 60 10.01 20.27 0.10
N PRO A 61 10.76 19.18 0.31
CA PRO A 61 10.33 18.04 1.12
C PRO A 61 9.82 18.42 2.51
N GLU A 62 10.46 19.38 3.18
CA GLU A 62 10.05 19.83 4.50
C GLU A 62 8.66 20.52 4.47
N LYS A 63 8.36 21.26 3.40
CA LYS A 63 7.05 21.89 3.20
C LYS A 63 5.98 20.83 2.92
N ILE A 64 6.29 19.84 2.07
CA ILE A 64 5.41 18.69 1.80
C ILE A 64 5.11 17.94 3.09
N ALA A 65 6.13 17.70 3.92
CA ALA A 65 5.98 17.03 5.21
C ALA A 65 5.10 17.84 6.17
N GLN A 66 5.29 19.15 6.23
CA GLN A 66 4.48 20.04 7.07
C GLN A 66 3.02 20.04 6.62
N ASP A 67 2.76 20.19 5.33
CA ASP A 67 1.41 20.24 4.77
C ASP A 67 0.67 18.91 4.99
N TRP A 68 1.34 17.75 4.81
CA TRP A 68 0.73 16.48 5.14
C TRP A 68 0.48 16.31 6.64
N ALA A 69 1.36 16.83 7.50
CA ALA A 69 1.14 16.79 8.95
C ALA A 69 -0.10 17.63 9.35
N GLU A 70 -0.25 18.82 8.79
CA GLU A 70 -1.43 19.68 9.00
C GLU A 70 -2.71 19.03 8.46
N GLU A 71 -2.64 18.38 7.30
CA GLU A 71 -3.77 17.65 6.73
C GLU A 71 -4.20 16.45 7.59
N LEU A 72 -3.24 15.71 8.15
CA LEU A 72 -3.53 14.62 9.09
C LEU A 72 -4.13 15.14 10.40
N ASP A 73 -3.63 16.26 10.94
CA ASP A 73 -4.18 16.92 12.15
C ASP A 73 -5.63 17.36 11.95
N LEU A 74 -5.94 17.95 10.77
CA LEU A 74 -7.30 18.34 10.41
C LEU A 74 -8.28 17.17 10.45
N HIS A 75 -7.80 15.96 10.19
CA HIS A 75 -8.61 14.75 10.11
C HIS A 75 -8.42 13.78 11.30
N GLU A 76 -7.71 14.22 12.34
CA GLU A 76 -7.46 13.46 13.58
C GLU A 76 -6.78 12.11 13.28
N VAL A 77 -5.78 12.10 12.38
CA VAL A 77 -4.93 10.97 12.06
C VAL A 77 -3.57 11.19 12.71
N ASP A 78 -3.15 10.27 13.56
CA ASP A 78 -1.96 10.44 14.40
C ASP A 78 -0.67 10.21 13.61
N LYS A 79 -0.64 9.16 12.78
CA LYS A 79 0.55 8.72 12.05
C LYS A 79 0.22 8.23 10.65
N ALA A 80 1.22 8.19 9.78
CA ALA A 80 1.10 7.68 8.43
C ALA A 80 2.31 6.83 8.01
N VAL A 81 2.05 5.79 7.22
CA VAL A 81 3.06 5.03 6.50
C VAL A 81 2.95 5.38 5.02
N PHE A 82 3.96 6.03 4.50
CA PHE A 82 4.07 6.32 3.08
C PHE A 82 4.75 5.17 2.35
N VAL A 83 4.14 4.70 1.27
CA VAL A 83 4.69 3.62 0.47
C VAL A 83 5.31 4.17 -0.81
N SER A 84 6.56 3.82 -1.03
CA SER A 84 7.33 4.24 -2.19
C SER A 84 6.71 3.69 -3.47
N LEU A 85 6.72 4.48 -4.54
CA LEU A 85 6.25 4.08 -5.87
C LEU A 85 7.38 3.55 -6.76
N TYR A 86 8.60 4.01 -6.51
CA TYR A 86 9.77 3.74 -7.34
C TYR A 86 11.01 3.48 -6.48
N PRO A 87 11.94 2.64 -6.94
CA PRO A 87 13.19 2.34 -6.22
C PRO A 87 14.09 3.56 -5.95
N GLU A 88 13.97 4.61 -6.77
CA GLU A 88 14.83 5.81 -6.73
C GLU A 88 14.14 7.01 -6.05
N GLU A 89 13.21 6.79 -5.13
CA GLU A 89 12.48 7.87 -4.44
C GLU A 89 13.24 8.44 -3.23
N ASP A 90 14.28 9.25 -3.49
CA ASP A 90 15.00 9.93 -2.42
C ASP A 90 14.17 11.03 -1.74
N GLU A 91 13.27 11.67 -2.48
CA GLU A 91 12.36 12.71 -1.99
C GLU A 91 11.41 12.20 -0.88
N LEU A 92 10.95 10.94 -0.98
CA LEU A 92 10.17 10.31 0.08
C LEU A 92 10.98 10.21 1.38
N THR A 93 12.28 9.86 1.29
CA THR A 93 13.19 9.81 2.43
C THR A 93 13.25 11.15 3.15
N GLU A 94 13.45 12.25 2.41
CA GLU A 94 13.55 13.60 2.98
C GLU A 94 12.24 14.02 3.66
N VAL A 95 11.08 13.77 3.05
CA VAL A 95 9.77 14.07 3.62
C VAL A 95 9.53 13.30 4.93
N VAL A 96 9.82 12.00 4.94
CA VAL A 96 9.61 11.17 6.14
C VAL A 96 10.56 11.56 7.25
N GLN A 97 11.82 11.85 6.94
CA GLN A 97 12.82 12.30 7.93
C GLN A 97 12.47 13.64 8.58
N ALA A 98 11.77 14.52 7.86
CA ALA A 98 11.32 15.81 8.42
C ALA A 98 10.24 15.66 9.52
N LYS A 99 9.56 14.53 9.61
CA LYS A 99 8.49 14.23 10.59
C LYS A 99 8.59 12.78 11.10
N ARG A 100 9.80 12.30 11.40
CA ARG A 100 10.08 10.90 11.76
C ARG A 100 9.30 10.37 12.98
N GLU A 101 8.77 11.23 13.82
CA GLU A 101 7.93 10.86 14.95
C GLU A 101 6.51 10.44 14.55
N ARG A 102 6.07 10.80 13.32
CA ARG A 102 4.72 10.54 12.81
C ARG A 102 4.70 9.83 11.46
N PHE A 103 5.76 10.01 10.66
CA PHE A 103 5.84 9.48 9.30
C PHE A 103 6.82 8.33 9.22
N PHE A 104 6.34 7.24 8.65
CA PHE A 104 7.09 6.04 8.36
C PHE A 104 7.11 5.80 6.86
N ALA A 105 8.04 5.01 6.35
CA ALA A 105 8.08 4.66 4.93
C ALA A 105 8.36 3.19 4.68
N PHE A 106 7.73 2.65 3.62
CA PHE A 106 8.08 1.37 3.02
C PHE A 106 8.86 1.63 1.73
N ALA A 107 10.06 1.05 1.66
CA ALA A 107 10.93 1.14 0.49
C ALA A 107 10.40 0.29 -0.67
N THR A 108 10.71 0.68 -1.89
CA THR A 108 10.53 -0.16 -3.08
C THR A 108 11.90 -0.46 -3.68
N VAL A 109 12.09 -1.71 -4.11
CA VAL A 109 13.26 -2.16 -4.86
C VAL A 109 12.81 -2.97 -6.08
N ASP A 110 13.60 -3.05 -7.14
CA ASP A 110 13.36 -4.05 -8.19
C ASP A 110 13.87 -5.41 -7.70
N PRO A 111 13.00 -6.37 -7.34
CA PRO A 111 13.44 -7.61 -6.73
C PRO A 111 14.21 -8.53 -7.69
N LYS A 112 14.23 -8.20 -8.99
CA LYS A 112 15.03 -8.91 -10.02
C LYS A 112 16.46 -8.39 -10.12
N ASP A 113 16.75 -7.22 -9.53
CA ASP A 113 18.11 -6.70 -9.45
C ASP A 113 18.89 -7.47 -8.37
N PRO A 114 20.03 -8.09 -8.70
CA PRO A 114 20.87 -8.76 -7.71
C PRO A 114 21.32 -7.87 -6.55
N LYS A 115 21.31 -6.54 -6.72
CA LYS A 115 21.66 -5.54 -5.69
C LYS A 115 20.46 -5.12 -4.84
N ALA A 116 19.24 -5.60 -5.13
CA ALA A 116 18.04 -5.21 -4.40
C ALA A 116 18.12 -5.47 -2.89
N PRO A 117 18.68 -6.60 -2.39
CA PRO A 117 18.84 -6.82 -0.96
C PRO A 117 19.77 -5.78 -0.30
N GLU A 118 20.88 -5.44 -0.93
CA GLU A 118 21.81 -4.43 -0.43
C GLU A 118 21.18 -3.03 -0.39
N LEU A 119 20.44 -2.66 -1.45
CA LEU A 119 19.68 -1.41 -1.49
C LEU A 119 18.64 -1.36 -0.38
N LEU A 120 17.88 -2.45 -0.19
CA LEU A 120 16.86 -2.53 0.87
C LEU A 120 17.50 -2.37 2.26
N ARG A 121 18.62 -3.06 2.52
CA ARG A 121 19.37 -2.94 3.78
C ARG A 121 19.77 -1.50 4.05
N ARG A 122 20.32 -0.81 3.06
CA ARG A 122 20.69 0.61 3.17
C ARG A 122 19.46 1.47 3.50
N ARG A 123 18.34 1.29 2.76
CA ARG A 123 17.10 2.04 3.01
C ARG A 123 16.60 1.87 4.46
N VAL A 124 16.68 0.67 5.00
CA VAL A 124 16.25 0.41 6.38
C VAL A 124 17.24 0.96 7.40
N LEU A 125 18.52 0.60 7.31
CA LEU A 125 19.49 0.89 8.36
C LEU A 125 20.01 2.34 8.35
N GLU A 126 20.08 2.98 7.19
CA GLU A 126 20.66 4.32 7.04
C GLU A 126 19.60 5.40 6.83
N GLU A 127 18.48 5.05 6.18
CA GLU A 127 17.45 6.01 5.80
C GLU A 127 16.16 5.88 6.64
N GLY A 128 16.03 4.82 7.47
CA GLY A 128 14.94 4.66 8.44
C GLY A 128 13.64 4.10 7.86
N TYR A 129 13.70 3.40 6.74
CA TYR A 129 12.52 2.69 6.22
C TYR A 129 12.17 1.50 7.12
N VAL A 130 10.88 1.21 7.27
CA VAL A 130 10.35 0.21 8.21
C VAL A 130 9.65 -0.97 7.53
N GLY A 131 9.70 -1.06 6.22
CA GLY A 131 9.08 -2.13 5.44
C GLY A 131 9.45 -2.08 3.96
N LEU A 132 9.03 -3.12 3.25
CA LEU A 132 9.20 -3.26 1.81
C LEU A 132 7.85 -3.18 1.10
N LYS A 133 7.76 -2.41 0.01
CA LYS A 133 6.62 -2.39 -0.93
C LYS A 133 7.01 -3.00 -2.26
N LEU A 134 6.20 -3.92 -2.77
CA LEU A 134 6.39 -4.56 -4.07
C LEU A 134 5.13 -4.45 -4.95
N TYR A 135 5.34 -4.34 -6.27
CA TYR A 135 4.32 -4.22 -7.30
C TYR A 135 4.47 -5.29 -8.37
N PRO A 136 4.11 -6.56 -8.11
CA PRO A 136 4.35 -7.67 -9.03
C PRO A 136 3.80 -7.42 -10.45
N THR A 137 2.59 -6.89 -10.56
CA THR A 137 1.95 -6.58 -11.85
C THR A 137 2.66 -5.50 -12.66
N THR A 138 3.19 -4.48 -12.00
CA THR A 138 3.89 -3.36 -12.65
C THR A 138 5.35 -3.69 -12.96
N MET A 139 5.98 -4.44 -12.07
CA MET A 139 7.40 -4.82 -12.18
C MET A 139 7.60 -6.10 -13.01
N GLY A 140 6.53 -6.85 -13.28
CA GLY A 140 6.57 -8.04 -14.13
C GLY A 140 7.35 -9.21 -13.50
N PHE A 141 6.95 -9.65 -12.30
CA PHE A 141 7.54 -10.82 -11.65
C PHE A 141 6.47 -11.61 -10.87
N LEU A 142 6.69 -12.91 -10.69
CA LEU A 142 5.90 -13.73 -9.79
C LEU A 142 6.51 -13.66 -8.37
N PRO A 143 5.70 -13.44 -7.32
CA PRO A 143 6.19 -13.49 -5.95
C PRO A 143 6.93 -14.80 -5.60
N SER A 144 6.52 -15.92 -6.20
CA SER A 144 7.11 -17.24 -6.00
C SER A 144 8.41 -17.50 -6.79
N ASP A 145 8.83 -16.57 -7.66
CA ASP A 145 10.08 -16.73 -8.40
C ASP A 145 11.27 -16.74 -7.44
N ARG A 146 12.12 -17.77 -7.55
CA ARG A 146 13.29 -17.94 -6.69
C ARG A 146 14.31 -16.79 -6.81
N SER A 147 14.33 -16.06 -7.92
CA SER A 147 15.17 -14.86 -8.09
C SER A 147 14.77 -13.72 -7.16
N VAL A 148 13.53 -13.70 -6.66
CA VAL A 148 12.99 -12.70 -5.73
C VAL A 148 13.31 -13.04 -4.26
N TYR A 149 13.57 -14.30 -3.96
CA TYR A 149 13.78 -14.80 -2.58
C TYR A 149 14.88 -14.05 -1.80
N PRO A 150 16.01 -13.65 -2.40
CA PRO A 150 17.04 -12.88 -1.69
C PRO A 150 16.50 -11.60 -1.02
N VAL A 151 15.48 -10.97 -1.61
CA VAL A 151 14.83 -9.78 -1.03
C VAL A 151 13.98 -10.16 0.19
N TYR A 152 13.28 -11.30 0.16
CA TYR A 152 12.53 -11.78 1.34
C TYR A 152 13.45 -12.26 2.47
N GLU A 153 14.58 -12.88 2.13
CA GLU A 153 15.65 -13.21 3.10
C GLU A 153 16.16 -11.95 3.80
N GLU A 154 16.31 -10.86 3.04
CA GLU A 154 16.72 -9.60 3.61
C GLU A 154 15.63 -9.00 4.52
N CYS A 155 14.35 -9.06 4.14
CA CYS A 155 13.24 -8.65 5.00
C CYS A 155 13.22 -9.43 6.32
N ARG A 156 13.44 -10.76 6.26
CA ARG A 156 13.57 -11.62 7.44
C ARG A 156 14.72 -11.19 8.34
N SER A 157 15.89 -10.90 7.76
CA SER A 157 17.08 -10.46 8.48
C SER A 157 16.87 -9.13 9.19
N LEU A 158 16.15 -8.20 8.55
CA LEU A 158 15.86 -6.87 9.05
C LEU A 158 14.63 -6.83 9.98
N GLY A 159 13.81 -7.89 10.00
CA GLY A 159 12.58 -7.95 10.80
C GLY A 159 11.48 -7.01 10.30
N ILE A 160 11.41 -6.78 8.99
CA ILE A 160 10.47 -5.84 8.38
C ILE A 160 9.34 -6.53 7.61
N PRO A 161 8.12 -5.95 7.56
CA PRO A 161 7.00 -6.46 6.78
C PRO A 161 7.18 -6.20 5.27
N VAL A 162 6.47 -7.02 4.47
CA VAL A 162 6.39 -6.88 3.01
C VAL A 162 4.95 -6.60 2.59
N LEU A 163 4.70 -5.44 1.99
CA LEU A 163 3.42 -5.05 1.42
C LEU A 163 3.42 -5.27 -0.09
N LEU A 164 2.50 -6.09 -0.61
CA LEU A 164 2.37 -6.38 -2.04
C LEU A 164 1.07 -5.82 -2.61
N HIS A 165 1.17 -5.13 -3.75
CA HIS A 165 0.01 -4.82 -4.57
C HIS A 165 -0.24 -5.97 -5.54
N LEU A 166 -1.10 -6.91 -5.16
CA LEU A 166 -1.63 -7.98 -5.99
C LEU A 166 -3.07 -7.66 -6.40
N GLY A 167 -3.53 -8.23 -7.51
CA GLY A 167 -4.85 -7.91 -8.07
C GLY A 167 -4.81 -6.83 -9.14
N ILE A 168 -5.98 -6.25 -9.44
CA ILE A 168 -6.08 -5.17 -10.43
C ILE A 168 -5.45 -3.88 -9.91
N THR A 169 -4.86 -3.12 -10.81
CA THR A 169 -4.19 -1.85 -10.49
C THR A 169 -4.60 -0.76 -11.47
N LEU A 170 -4.44 0.50 -11.07
CA LEU A 170 -4.72 1.67 -11.89
C LEU A 170 -3.66 1.93 -12.97
N GLN A 171 -2.54 1.22 -12.96
CA GLN A 171 -1.47 1.44 -13.91
C GLN A 171 -1.75 0.68 -15.19
N TYR A 172 -1.86 1.41 -16.28
CA TYR A 172 -2.17 0.86 -17.60
C TYR A 172 -1.16 -0.17 -18.10
N GLU A 173 0.12 0.03 -17.80
CA GLU A 173 1.24 -0.83 -18.16
C GLU A 173 1.33 -2.13 -17.38
N SER A 174 0.50 -2.31 -16.36
CA SER A 174 0.52 -3.51 -15.52
C SER A 174 0.10 -4.77 -16.25
N ASP A 175 0.78 -5.86 -15.96
CA ASP A 175 0.49 -7.18 -16.50
C ASP A 175 -0.25 -8.03 -15.46
N LEU A 176 -1.53 -8.28 -15.71
CA LEU A 176 -2.40 -9.05 -14.81
C LEU A 176 -2.03 -10.53 -14.68
N ARG A 177 -1.11 -11.05 -15.50
CA ARG A 177 -0.54 -12.41 -15.30
C ARG A 177 0.18 -12.53 -13.95
N PHE A 178 0.66 -11.42 -13.41
CA PHE A 178 1.34 -11.33 -12.12
C PHE A 178 0.42 -10.89 -10.97
N ALA A 179 -0.90 -10.85 -11.18
CA ALA A 179 -1.86 -10.32 -10.23
C ALA A 179 -2.35 -11.33 -9.19
N ASN A 180 -2.23 -12.64 -9.45
CA ASN A 180 -2.84 -13.67 -8.63
C ASN A 180 -2.12 -13.82 -7.27
N PRO A 181 -2.77 -13.57 -6.13
CA PRO A 181 -2.16 -13.70 -4.82
C PRO A 181 -1.79 -15.14 -4.44
N LEU A 182 -2.35 -16.16 -5.09
CA LEU A 182 -1.97 -17.55 -4.84
C LEU A 182 -0.49 -17.84 -5.15
N GLU A 183 0.13 -17.02 -6.00
CA GLU A 183 1.57 -17.06 -6.24
C GLU A 183 2.41 -16.74 -4.99
N LEU A 184 1.82 -16.09 -4.01
CA LEU A 184 2.48 -15.82 -2.73
C LEU A 184 2.48 -17.05 -1.78
N HIS A 185 1.64 -18.08 -2.03
CA HIS A 185 1.48 -19.19 -1.10
C HIS A 185 2.78 -19.93 -0.75
N PRO A 186 3.67 -20.31 -1.69
CA PRO A 186 4.95 -20.90 -1.32
C PRO A 186 5.83 -19.97 -0.49
N VAL A 187 5.84 -18.67 -0.82
CA VAL A 187 6.65 -17.67 -0.11
C VAL A 187 6.20 -17.54 1.36
N LEU A 188 4.88 -17.50 1.61
CA LEU A 188 4.34 -17.44 2.97
C LEU A 188 4.77 -18.62 3.84
N LYS A 189 4.97 -19.78 3.24
CA LYS A 189 5.44 -20.98 3.93
C LYS A 189 6.96 -21.02 4.11
N ASP A 190 7.69 -20.51 3.13
CA ASP A 190 9.16 -20.49 3.16
C ASP A 190 9.69 -19.39 4.11
N PHE A 191 8.87 -18.34 4.38
CA PHE A 191 9.20 -17.20 5.25
C PHE A 191 8.14 -16.96 6.33
N PRO A 192 7.90 -17.92 7.24
CA PRO A 192 6.83 -17.82 8.24
C PRO A 192 7.02 -16.67 9.25
N GLU A 193 8.26 -16.19 9.42
CA GLU A 193 8.60 -15.09 10.33
C GLU A 193 8.36 -13.70 9.71
N VAL A 194 8.24 -13.62 8.38
CA VAL A 194 8.03 -12.34 7.67
C VAL A 194 6.55 -12.04 7.59
N PRO A 195 6.07 -10.89 8.10
CA PRO A 195 4.70 -10.46 7.88
C PRO A 195 4.50 -10.02 6.43
N PHE A 196 3.56 -10.63 5.73
CA PHE A 196 3.16 -10.24 4.39
C PHE A 196 1.79 -9.56 4.42
N ILE A 197 1.68 -8.41 3.78
CA ILE A 197 0.45 -7.62 3.70
C ILE A 197 0.01 -7.58 2.24
N ILE A 198 -1.22 -7.99 1.94
CA ILE A 198 -1.81 -7.83 0.60
C ILE A 198 -2.68 -6.58 0.60
N ALA A 199 -2.38 -5.66 -0.33
CA ALA A 199 -3.09 -4.39 -0.45
C ALA A 199 -4.54 -4.57 -0.94
N HIS A 200 -5.44 -3.65 -0.52
CA HIS A 200 -6.80 -3.50 -1.03
C HIS A 200 -7.64 -4.78 -0.98
N PHE A 201 -7.51 -5.59 0.07
CA PHE A 201 -8.16 -6.91 0.17
C PHE A 201 -7.86 -7.85 -1.03
N GLY A 202 -6.73 -7.62 -1.73
CA GLY A 202 -6.37 -8.36 -2.93
C GLY A 202 -6.95 -7.82 -4.23
N ALA A 203 -7.57 -6.63 -4.22
CA ALA A 203 -7.98 -5.87 -5.41
C ALA A 203 -8.62 -6.73 -6.52
N GLY A 204 -9.71 -7.43 -6.19
CA GLY A 204 -10.47 -8.29 -7.11
C GLY A 204 -10.19 -9.79 -6.95
N TYR A 205 -9.11 -10.18 -6.28
CA TYR A 205 -8.77 -11.57 -5.93
C TYR A 205 -9.10 -11.88 -4.46
N PHE A 206 -10.17 -11.31 -3.95
CA PHE A 206 -10.56 -11.41 -2.56
C PHE A 206 -10.74 -12.86 -2.08
N ARG A 207 -11.37 -13.71 -2.89
CA ARG A 207 -11.54 -15.14 -2.61
C ARG A 207 -10.20 -15.86 -2.43
N GLU A 208 -9.23 -15.59 -3.30
CA GLU A 208 -7.90 -16.18 -3.28
C GLU A 208 -7.13 -15.75 -2.02
N VAL A 209 -7.30 -14.49 -1.59
CA VAL A 209 -6.75 -13.98 -0.34
C VAL A 209 -7.32 -14.71 0.88
N LEU A 210 -8.64 -14.96 0.91
CA LEU A 210 -9.25 -15.76 1.98
C LEU A 210 -8.72 -17.20 1.99
N PHE A 211 -8.48 -17.81 0.81
CA PHE A 211 -7.90 -19.16 0.71
C PHE A 211 -6.48 -19.21 1.27
N LEU A 212 -5.66 -18.20 1.03
CA LEU A 212 -4.31 -18.12 1.60
C LEU A 212 -4.35 -18.07 3.12
N ALA A 213 -5.23 -17.25 3.67
CA ALA A 213 -5.35 -17.05 5.12
C ALA A 213 -5.74 -18.35 5.88
N TYR A 214 -6.39 -19.32 5.20
CA TYR A 214 -6.69 -20.63 5.77
C TYR A 214 -5.42 -21.45 6.08
N HIS A 215 -4.33 -21.21 5.32
CA HIS A 215 -3.11 -22.02 5.42
C HIS A 215 -1.99 -21.38 6.24
N VAL A 216 -2.03 -20.07 6.47
CA VAL A 216 -0.91 -19.32 7.03
C VAL A 216 -1.37 -18.25 8.04
N ASN A 217 -0.48 -17.89 8.98
CA ASN A 217 -0.76 -16.89 10.00
C ASN A 217 0.04 -15.58 9.81
N ASN A 218 1.02 -15.57 8.91
CA ASN A 218 1.86 -14.41 8.62
C ASN A 218 1.33 -13.55 7.47
N LEU A 219 0.08 -13.78 7.05
CA LEU A 219 -0.62 -12.99 6.04
C LEU A 219 -1.58 -12.00 6.70
N TYR A 220 -1.48 -10.75 6.26
CA TYR A 220 -2.33 -9.62 6.63
C TYR A 220 -2.99 -9.05 5.38
N VAL A 221 -4.06 -8.28 5.56
CA VAL A 221 -4.68 -7.50 4.49
C VAL A 221 -4.77 -6.04 4.88
N ASP A 222 -4.51 -5.13 3.94
CA ASP A 222 -4.91 -3.75 4.14
C ASP A 222 -6.26 -3.45 3.48
N THR A 223 -6.93 -2.45 4.02
CA THR A 223 -8.28 -2.06 3.64
C THR A 223 -8.28 -0.87 2.68
N CYS A 224 -7.11 -0.43 2.24
CA CYS A 224 -6.91 0.90 1.69
C CYS A 224 -7.69 1.16 0.39
N GLY A 225 -7.91 2.45 0.11
CA GLY A 225 -8.57 2.94 -1.08
C GLY A 225 -10.09 2.81 -1.11
N LYS A 226 -10.69 3.19 -2.24
CA LYS A 226 -12.14 3.17 -2.46
C LYS A 226 -12.70 1.77 -2.75
N ASN A 227 -11.84 0.76 -2.89
CA ASN A 227 -12.21 -0.62 -3.18
C ASN A 227 -13.16 -0.78 -4.38
N VAL A 228 -12.96 0.03 -5.43
CA VAL A 228 -13.79 -0.01 -6.67
C VAL A 228 -13.70 -1.33 -7.42
N TRP A 229 -12.73 -2.19 -7.11
CA TRP A 229 -12.62 -3.53 -7.66
C TRP A 229 -13.85 -4.40 -7.41
N ILE A 230 -14.63 -4.08 -6.37
CA ILE A 230 -15.90 -4.74 -6.05
C ILE A 230 -16.89 -4.67 -7.22
N GLU A 231 -16.88 -3.57 -7.99
CA GLU A 231 -17.75 -3.38 -9.16
C GLU A 231 -17.44 -4.34 -10.31
N TYR A 232 -16.25 -4.95 -10.33
CA TYR A 232 -15.79 -5.86 -11.39
C TYR A 232 -15.97 -7.33 -11.05
N LEU A 233 -16.49 -7.64 -9.86
CA LEU A 233 -16.79 -9.02 -9.49
C LEU A 233 -18.05 -9.53 -10.21
N PRO A 234 -18.08 -10.81 -10.62
CA PRO A 234 -19.23 -11.41 -11.31
C PRO A 234 -20.44 -11.65 -10.38
N TYR A 235 -20.32 -11.29 -9.12
CA TYR A 235 -21.36 -11.38 -8.09
C TYR A 235 -21.44 -10.08 -7.30
N ARG A 236 -22.57 -9.84 -6.65
CA ARG A 236 -22.75 -8.65 -5.81
C ARG A 236 -22.19 -8.92 -4.41
N ILE A 237 -21.34 -8.01 -3.95
CA ILE A 237 -20.81 -7.95 -2.59
C ILE A 237 -20.67 -6.48 -2.22
N THR A 238 -20.92 -6.13 -0.98
CA THR A 238 -20.69 -4.78 -0.44
C THR A 238 -19.36 -4.71 0.29
N LEU A 239 -18.80 -3.51 0.45
CA LEU A 239 -17.59 -3.35 1.25
C LEU A 239 -17.77 -3.82 2.70
N SER A 240 -18.97 -3.63 3.29
CA SER A 240 -19.29 -4.16 4.62
C SER A 240 -19.17 -5.68 4.67
N GLN A 241 -19.66 -6.39 3.66
CA GLN A 241 -19.52 -7.86 3.56
C GLN A 241 -18.07 -8.30 3.34
N VAL A 242 -17.25 -7.50 2.65
CA VAL A 242 -15.81 -7.75 2.54
C VAL A 242 -15.15 -7.65 3.90
N PHE A 243 -15.46 -6.62 4.70
CA PHE A 243 -14.96 -6.49 6.07
C PHE A 243 -15.44 -7.66 6.95
N GLU A 244 -16.72 -7.99 6.92
CA GLU A 244 -17.30 -9.11 7.69
C GLU A 244 -16.56 -10.42 7.41
N ARG A 245 -16.39 -10.79 6.13
CA ARG A 245 -15.64 -11.99 5.74
C ARG A 245 -14.16 -11.93 6.09
N SER A 246 -13.55 -10.77 5.99
CA SER A 246 -12.16 -10.60 6.40
C SER A 246 -11.99 -10.78 7.91
N LEU A 247 -12.91 -10.25 8.71
CA LEU A 247 -12.91 -10.43 10.16
C LEU A 247 -13.09 -11.89 10.57
N GLU A 248 -14.00 -12.62 9.92
CA GLU A 248 -14.21 -14.05 10.16
C GLU A 248 -12.97 -14.91 9.88
N VAL A 249 -12.16 -14.53 8.87
CA VAL A 249 -11.04 -15.34 8.41
C VAL A 249 -9.70 -14.89 9.01
N PHE A 250 -9.48 -13.57 9.08
CA PHE A 250 -8.22 -12.99 9.56
C PHE A 250 -8.24 -12.63 11.04
N GLY A 251 -9.42 -12.42 11.62
CA GLY A 251 -9.57 -11.73 12.89
C GLY A 251 -9.18 -10.25 12.80
N PRO A 252 -9.51 -9.44 13.82
CA PRO A 252 -9.13 -8.03 13.83
C PRO A 252 -7.61 -7.79 13.87
N GLU A 253 -6.81 -8.78 14.31
CA GLU A 253 -5.35 -8.70 14.49
C GLU A 253 -4.57 -8.68 13.17
N ARG A 254 -5.20 -9.08 12.05
CA ARG A 254 -4.52 -9.20 10.75
C ARG A 254 -5.14 -8.33 9.66
N ILE A 255 -5.97 -7.35 10.05
CA ILE A 255 -6.54 -6.33 9.17
C ILE A 255 -5.88 -4.99 9.49
N ILE A 256 -5.48 -4.24 8.46
CA ILE A 256 -4.71 -3.00 8.59
C ILE A 256 -5.44 -1.89 7.84
N PHE A 257 -5.69 -0.78 8.52
CA PHE A 257 -6.34 0.39 7.95
C PHE A 257 -5.41 1.16 7.01
N GLY A 258 -5.97 1.69 5.91
CA GLY A 258 -5.32 2.64 5.01
C GLY A 258 -6.31 3.36 4.09
N THR A 259 -5.91 4.51 3.54
CA THR A 259 -6.78 5.30 2.66
C THR A 259 -6.32 5.36 1.20
N ASP A 260 -5.08 5.04 0.90
CA ASP A 260 -4.46 5.31 -0.40
C ASP A 260 -4.49 6.82 -0.77
N SER A 261 -4.39 7.71 0.25
CA SER A 261 -4.20 9.15 0.06
C SER A 261 -2.86 9.40 -0.61
N ARG A 262 -2.80 10.30 -1.62
CA ARG A 262 -1.58 10.42 -2.43
C ARG A 262 -1.27 11.81 -2.98
N MET A 263 -2.24 12.69 -3.00
CA MET A 263 -2.10 14.00 -3.61
C MET A 263 -2.55 15.06 -2.62
N LEU A 264 -1.61 15.87 -2.18
CA LEU A 264 -1.89 16.92 -1.21
C LEU A 264 -2.94 17.93 -1.72
N SER A 265 -2.93 18.25 -3.02
CA SER A 265 -3.93 19.13 -3.64
C SER A 265 -5.37 18.59 -3.57
N ARG A 266 -5.56 17.30 -3.27
CA ARG A 266 -6.87 16.67 -3.03
C ARG A 266 -7.15 16.43 -1.55
N GLY A 267 -6.15 16.67 -0.70
CA GLY A 267 -6.19 16.41 0.71
C GLY A 267 -6.25 14.90 1.06
N TYR A 268 -6.40 14.66 2.33
CA TYR A 268 -6.58 13.33 2.90
C TYR A 268 -7.95 12.75 2.54
N ARG A 269 -8.00 11.46 2.24
CA ARG A 269 -9.24 10.77 1.86
C ARG A 269 -10.13 10.46 3.07
N LYS A 270 -10.55 11.51 3.78
CA LYS A 270 -11.41 11.44 4.97
C LYS A 270 -12.65 10.57 4.75
N ALA A 271 -13.26 10.64 3.56
CA ALA A 271 -14.43 9.83 3.24
C ALA A 271 -14.16 8.31 3.32
N VAL A 272 -12.92 7.85 3.02
CA VAL A 272 -12.53 6.45 3.17
C VAL A 272 -12.42 6.08 4.65
N LEU A 273 -11.77 6.92 5.46
CA LEU A 273 -11.68 6.75 6.91
C LEU A 273 -13.09 6.66 7.54
N ASP A 274 -13.98 7.61 7.24
CA ASP A 274 -15.32 7.65 7.79
C ASP A 274 -16.16 6.44 7.40
N GLN A 275 -16.08 6.02 6.13
CA GLN A 275 -16.76 4.84 5.63
C GLN A 275 -16.30 3.58 6.37
N GLN A 276 -15.01 3.38 6.52
CA GLN A 276 -14.45 2.21 7.18
C GLN A 276 -14.80 2.18 8.66
N LEU A 277 -14.67 3.30 9.38
CA LEU A 277 -15.10 3.42 10.77
C LEU A 277 -16.61 3.14 10.94
N SER A 278 -17.45 3.61 10.00
CA SER A 278 -18.88 3.33 10.01
C SER A 278 -19.15 1.83 9.83
N ILE A 279 -18.43 1.17 8.93
CA ILE A 279 -18.54 -0.28 8.72
C ILE A 279 -18.14 -1.05 9.99
N LEU A 280 -16.97 -0.77 10.58
CA LEU A 280 -16.50 -1.45 11.77
C LEU A 280 -17.48 -1.33 12.93
N ARG A 281 -18.10 -0.15 13.10
CA ARG A 281 -19.15 0.06 14.10
C ARG A 281 -20.43 -0.71 13.78
N SER A 282 -20.83 -0.75 12.51
CA SER A 282 -22.04 -1.49 12.10
C SER A 282 -21.90 -3.01 12.24
N LEU A 283 -20.67 -3.51 12.25
CA LEU A 283 -20.32 -4.90 12.54
C LEU A 283 -20.11 -5.15 14.05
N GLU A 284 -20.46 -4.18 14.89
CA GLU A 284 -20.46 -4.26 16.36
C GLU A 284 -19.08 -4.59 16.98
N LEU A 285 -17.98 -4.22 16.30
CA LEU A 285 -16.64 -4.40 16.84
C LEU A 285 -16.44 -3.58 18.11
N GLY A 286 -15.79 -4.20 19.10
CA GLY A 286 -15.36 -3.53 20.31
C GLY A 286 -14.25 -2.49 20.06
N ARG A 287 -14.06 -1.62 21.05
CA ARG A 287 -13.04 -0.56 20.95
C ARG A 287 -11.62 -1.11 20.71
N GLU A 288 -11.28 -2.22 21.35
CA GLU A 288 -9.97 -2.86 21.22
C GLU A 288 -9.75 -3.39 19.78
N GLU A 289 -10.75 -4.06 19.21
CA GLU A 289 -10.71 -4.58 17.85
C GLU A 289 -10.57 -3.44 16.82
N ILE A 290 -11.33 -2.35 17.01
CA ILE A 290 -11.21 -1.16 16.17
C ILE A 290 -9.80 -0.55 16.32
N SER A 291 -9.24 -0.48 17.52
CA SER A 291 -7.88 0.03 17.75
C SER A 291 -6.82 -0.82 17.05
N LEU A 292 -6.96 -2.15 17.05
CA LEU A 292 -6.07 -3.05 16.32
C LEU A 292 -6.06 -2.71 14.84
N ILE A 293 -7.23 -2.63 14.21
CA ILE A 293 -7.37 -2.38 12.76
C ILE A 293 -6.88 -0.97 12.41
N MET A 294 -7.27 0.04 13.20
CA MET A 294 -7.03 1.44 12.87
C MET A 294 -5.58 1.91 13.10
N GLY A 295 -4.75 1.13 13.82
CA GLY A 295 -3.36 1.57 14.05
C GLY A 295 -2.46 0.54 14.71
N ALA A 296 -2.90 -0.15 15.76
CA ALA A 296 -2.03 -0.99 16.57
C ALA A 296 -1.39 -2.15 15.79
N ASN A 297 -2.09 -2.71 14.80
CA ASN A 297 -1.55 -3.80 13.98
C ASN A 297 -0.33 -3.35 13.16
N ILE A 298 -0.44 -2.23 12.44
CA ILE A 298 0.69 -1.76 11.63
C ILE A 298 1.85 -1.31 12.51
N LEU A 299 1.60 -0.64 13.62
CA LEU A 299 2.65 -0.23 14.56
C LEU A 299 3.42 -1.45 15.09
N ARG A 300 2.72 -2.50 15.51
CA ARG A 300 3.35 -3.76 15.95
C ARG A 300 4.24 -4.39 14.88
N LEU A 301 3.84 -4.31 13.59
CA LEU A 301 4.62 -4.89 12.50
C LEU A 301 5.88 -4.10 12.17
N ILE A 302 5.84 -2.77 12.30
CA ILE A 302 6.99 -1.91 11.99
C ILE A 302 7.94 -1.70 13.18
N GLU A 303 7.48 -1.90 14.42
CA GLU A 303 8.33 -1.85 15.62
C GLU A 303 9.37 -2.96 15.66
N GLY A 304 9.18 -4.04 14.91
CA GLY A 304 10.15 -5.12 14.76
C GLY A 304 11.36 -4.79 13.87
N ALA A 305 11.31 -3.69 13.13
CA ALA A 305 12.40 -3.27 12.27
C ALA A 305 13.67 -2.99 13.07
N LYS A 306 14.76 -3.62 12.70
CA LYS A 306 16.08 -3.42 13.31
C LYS A 306 16.69 -2.14 12.73
N THR A 307 16.31 -0.99 13.29
CA THR A 307 16.86 0.33 12.94
C THR A 307 18.15 0.62 13.70
#